data_955bcde7e562893190a3e89c7e7900b6
#
_entry.id   955bcde7e562893190a3e89c7e7900b6
#
_cell.length_a   1.000
_cell.length_b   1.000
_cell.length_c   1.000
_cell.angle_alpha   90.00
_cell.angle_beta   90.00
_cell.angle_gamma   90.00
#
_symmetry.space_group_name_H-M   'P 1'
#
loop_
_entity.id
_entity.type
_entity.pdbx_description
1 polymer ?
#
loop_
_entity_poly.entity_id
_entity_poly.type
_entity_poly.pdbx_seq_one_letter_code
_entity_poly.pdbx_strand_id
1 'polypeptide(L)'
;MSDALLSKTDRLEIGADEYRLRRERVFRLLAEREIDALCVFGPTRVAYLSGFFFSPTERPVALVLTADGRVAALLPNLELSHFQQQGPKLDDSAMYPEYPGGGSGRHPLLFLRDLLSRLGALGKKIAADVDGYEHRWGYRGPALSAVLEQPVHADVALIDDLRMVKSAAEIALMTEACRWGDHAHRLMQDSIRVGSEELLISHGASLQATRDLLAELGGRYVPKAREGLPANAMFIRGSNTAHPHGLHEAGAVALGDVLVTGAYGVVGGYESELERTMIVGEPDAEFQRYFAAMLAAQQVGFDALRPGRTCAEAESDVRRFIRDELGMDDLVRHHTGHGFGLEGHEHPFLDLDDHTVIEPGMVFSVEPGLYVPEFAGFRHSDTVVITVSGMEQLSLYSRELDDLVVAG
;
A
#
# COMPACT_ATOMS: atom_id res chain seq x y z
N MET A 1 7.67 19.05 -11.42
CA MET A 1 8.68 18.10 -11.92
C MET A 1 8.08 16.77 -12.44
N SER A 2 6.78 16.51 -12.25
CA SER A 2 6.13 15.23 -12.64
C SER A 2 5.92 15.05 -14.15
N ASP A 3 5.71 16.10 -14.93
CA ASP A 3 5.41 16.00 -16.37
C ASP A 3 6.58 15.54 -17.27
N ALA A 4 7.80 15.46 -16.72
CA ALA A 4 8.99 15.12 -17.49
C ALA A 4 9.37 13.63 -17.43
N LEU A 5 8.79 12.84 -16.52
CA LEU A 5 9.20 11.44 -16.28
C LEU A 5 8.30 10.39 -16.95
N LEU A 6 7.05 10.77 -17.28
CA LEU A 6 6.15 9.90 -18.04
C LEU A 6 5.81 10.56 -19.38
N SER A 7 6.37 10.06 -20.46
CA SER A 7 5.95 10.46 -21.81
C SER A 7 4.45 10.13 -21.98
N LYS A 8 3.68 10.99 -22.68
CA LYS A 8 2.24 10.75 -22.92
C LYS A 8 1.93 9.44 -23.68
N THR A 9 2.95 8.79 -24.22
CA THR A 9 2.87 7.53 -24.95
C THR A 9 3.32 6.31 -24.14
N ASP A 10 3.98 6.53 -22.97
CA ASP A 10 4.55 5.44 -22.18
C ASP A 10 3.48 4.77 -21.32
N ARG A 11 3.62 3.45 -21.14
CA ARG A 11 2.77 2.67 -20.24
C ARG A 11 3.05 3.07 -18.79
N LEU A 12 1.98 3.19 -18.00
CA LEU A 12 2.04 3.53 -16.58
C LEU A 12 2.35 2.26 -15.77
N GLU A 13 3.61 1.84 -15.82
CA GLU A 13 4.13 0.68 -15.10
C GLU A 13 5.64 0.81 -14.87
N ILE A 14 6.16 0.06 -13.93
CA ILE A 14 7.59 -0.06 -13.71
C ILE A 14 8.26 -0.76 -14.89
N GLY A 15 9.34 -0.20 -15.38
CA GLY A 15 10.11 -0.76 -16.50
C GLY A 15 10.98 -1.95 -16.11
N ALA A 16 11.31 -2.79 -17.09
CA ALA A 16 12.12 -3.99 -16.89
C ALA A 16 13.51 -3.71 -16.27
N ASP A 17 14.11 -2.57 -16.63
CA ASP A 17 15.42 -2.17 -16.07
C ASP A 17 15.35 -1.89 -14.58
N GLU A 18 14.26 -1.30 -14.09
CA GLU A 18 14.11 -1.05 -12.67
C GLU A 18 13.92 -2.36 -11.88
N TYR A 19 13.14 -3.30 -12.38
CA TYR A 19 13.07 -4.64 -11.77
C TYR A 19 14.44 -5.32 -11.72
N ARG A 20 15.28 -5.15 -12.75
CA ARG A 20 16.66 -5.64 -12.75
C ARG A 20 17.49 -4.97 -11.67
N LEU A 21 17.43 -3.65 -11.55
CA LEU A 21 18.15 -2.88 -10.52
C LEU A 21 17.73 -3.26 -9.10
N ARG A 22 16.43 -3.54 -8.86
CA ARG A 22 15.94 -4.03 -7.56
C ARG A 22 16.57 -5.38 -7.21
N ARG A 23 16.60 -6.32 -8.14
CA ARG A 23 17.27 -7.62 -7.94
C ARG A 23 18.77 -7.46 -7.71
N GLU A 24 19.44 -6.55 -8.41
CA GLU A 24 20.87 -6.27 -8.19
C GLU A 24 21.16 -5.71 -6.78
N ARG A 25 20.22 -4.94 -6.21
CA ARG A 25 20.32 -4.52 -4.80
C ARG A 25 20.21 -5.73 -3.86
N VAL A 26 19.27 -6.63 -4.13
CA VAL A 26 19.12 -7.88 -3.35
C VAL A 26 20.38 -8.72 -3.47
N PHE A 27 20.95 -8.93 -4.67
CA PHE A 27 22.17 -9.71 -4.83
C PHE A 27 23.36 -9.17 -4.01
N ARG A 28 23.49 -7.82 -3.91
CA ARG A 28 24.50 -7.20 -3.04
C ARG A 28 24.25 -7.50 -1.57
N LEU A 29 22.99 -7.35 -1.11
CA LEU A 29 22.61 -7.67 0.27
C LEU A 29 22.88 -9.14 0.63
N LEU A 30 22.60 -10.07 -0.30
CA LEU A 30 22.90 -11.49 -0.11
C LEU A 30 24.39 -11.73 0.06
N ALA A 31 25.23 -11.09 -0.77
CA ALA A 31 26.68 -11.18 -0.64
C ALA A 31 27.21 -10.58 0.67
N GLU A 32 26.72 -9.41 1.05
CA GLU A 32 27.11 -8.71 2.30
C GLU A 32 26.72 -9.50 3.56
N ARG A 33 25.58 -10.21 3.53
CA ARG A 33 25.08 -11.02 4.67
C ARG A 33 25.50 -12.49 4.59
N GLU A 34 26.32 -12.85 3.60
CA GLU A 34 26.78 -14.23 3.36
C GLU A 34 25.60 -15.21 3.23
N ILE A 35 24.55 -14.81 2.51
CA ILE A 35 23.37 -15.62 2.20
C ILE A 35 23.51 -16.17 0.79
N ASP A 36 23.44 -17.50 0.61
CA ASP A 36 23.62 -18.15 -0.69
C ASP A 36 22.38 -18.10 -1.57
N ALA A 37 21.19 -18.14 -0.98
CA ALA A 37 19.92 -18.03 -1.70
C ALA A 37 18.83 -17.38 -0.83
N LEU A 38 17.94 -16.63 -1.48
CA LEU A 38 16.73 -16.04 -0.91
C LEU A 38 15.50 -16.61 -1.62
N CYS A 39 14.56 -17.15 -0.85
CA CYS A 39 13.24 -17.59 -1.32
C CYS A 39 12.21 -16.54 -0.94
N VAL A 40 11.50 -15.98 -1.91
CA VAL A 40 10.49 -14.92 -1.71
C VAL A 40 9.11 -15.48 -2.02
N PHE A 41 8.23 -15.54 -1.02
CA PHE A 41 6.89 -16.09 -1.13
C PHE A 41 5.78 -15.01 -1.11
N GLY A 42 6.03 -13.86 -0.50
CA GLY A 42 5.07 -12.77 -0.40
C GLY A 42 4.70 -12.24 -1.80
N PRO A 43 3.40 -12.24 -2.18
CA PRO A 43 2.98 -11.85 -3.54
C PRO A 43 3.46 -10.46 -3.94
N THR A 44 3.35 -9.49 -3.03
CA THR A 44 3.81 -8.11 -3.26
C THR A 44 5.32 -8.03 -3.43
N ARG A 45 6.10 -8.79 -2.64
CA ARG A 45 7.56 -8.87 -2.76
C ARG A 45 7.99 -9.56 -4.06
N VAL A 46 7.27 -10.62 -4.47
CA VAL A 46 7.45 -11.24 -5.78
C VAL A 46 7.19 -10.24 -6.89
N ALA A 47 6.07 -9.49 -6.83
CA ALA A 47 5.75 -8.47 -7.81
C ALA A 47 6.79 -7.34 -7.84
N TYR A 48 7.24 -6.85 -6.67
CA TYR A 48 8.28 -5.82 -6.54
C TYR A 48 9.60 -6.19 -7.22
N LEU A 49 10.01 -7.47 -7.13
CA LEU A 49 11.28 -7.94 -7.66
C LEU A 49 11.21 -8.43 -9.11
N SER A 50 10.02 -8.82 -9.59
CA SER A 50 9.89 -9.51 -10.88
C SER A 50 8.96 -8.84 -11.87
N GLY A 51 8.03 -7.98 -11.43
CA GLY A 51 6.93 -7.47 -12.25
C GLY A 51 5.80 -8.47 -12.45
N PHE A 52 5.88 -9.64 -11.84
CA PHE A 52 4.85 -10.65 -11.90
C PHE A 52 3.78 -10.39 -10.82
N PHE A 53 2.68 -9.77 -11.23
CA PHE A 53 1.49 -9.56 -10.41
C PHE A 53 0.52 -10.72 -10.64
N PHE A 54 0.15 -11.42 -9.59
CA PHE A 54 -0.76 -12.57 -9.67
C PHE A 54 -1.75 -12.55 -8.50
N SER A 55 -2.89 -13.24 -8.68
CA SER A 55 -3.85 -13.43 -7.58
C SER A 55 -3.38 -14.62 -6.73
N PRO A 56 -2.95 -14.37 -5.49
CA PRO A 56 -2.48 -15.44 -4.62
C PRO A 56 -3.62 -16.37 -4.21
N THR A 57 -3.31 -17.66 -4.14
CA THR A 57 -4.22 -18.71 -3.69
C THR A 57 -3.47 -19.65 -2.74
N GLU A 58 -4.04 -20.81 -2.41
CA GLU A 58 -3.39 -21.86 -1.63
C GLU A 58 -2.17 -22.49 -2.35
N ARG A 59 -1.89 -22.09 -3.59
CA ARG A 59 -0.79 -22.62 -4.43
C ARG A 59 0.47 -21.78 -4.24
N PRO A 60 1.53 -22.32 -3.60
CA PRO A 60 2.75 -21.56 -3.40
C PRO A 60 3.41 -21.10 -4.72
N VAL A 61 3.70 -19.82 -4.80
CA VAL A 61 4.63 -19.23 -5.76
C VAL A 61 5.85 -18.78 -4.96
N ALA A 62 7.05 -19.04 -5.48
CA ALA A 62 8.26 -18.47 -4.90
C ALA A 62 9.21 -17.97 -5.99
N LEU A 63 9.74 -16.75 -5.79
CA LEU A 63 10.89 -16.27 -6.54
C LEU A 63 12.16 -16.66 -5.77
N VAL A 64 13.16 -17.18 -6.46
CA VAL A 64 14.44 -17.58 -5.86
C VAL A 64 15.56 -16.74 -6.46
N LEU A 65 16.31 -16.05 -5.59
CA LEU A 65 17.46 -15.26 -5.96
C LEU A 65 18.71 -15.85 -5.30
N THR A 66 19.77 -16.12 -6.07
CA THR A 66 21.02 -16.67 -5.54
C THR A 66 22.12 -15.60 -5.51
N ALA A 67 23.08 -15.72 -4.58
CA ALA A 67 24.16 -14.74 -4.42
C ALA A 67 25.05 -14.61 -5.68
N ASP A 68 25.08 -15.61 -6.54
CA ASP A 68 25.79 -15.59 -7.83
C ASP A 68 24.97 -14.92 -8.97
N GLY A 69 23.82 -14.31 -8.63
CA GLY A 69 23.03 -13.48 -9.55
C GLY A 69 21.98 -14.22 -10.38
N ARG A 70 21.72 -15.51 -10.11
CA ARG A 70 20.67 -16.26 -10.82
C ARG A 70 19.28 -15.95 -10.26
N VAL A 71 18.29 -15.99 -11.16
CA VAL A 71 16.87 -15.80 -10.88
C VAL A 71 16.12 -17.06 -11.26
N ALA A 72 15.43 -17.67 -10.30
CA ALA A 72 14.63 -18.88 -10.54
C ALA A 72 13.25 -18.74 -9.87
N ALA A 73 12.32 -19.66 -10.20
CA ALA A 73 10.99 -19.62 -9.60
C ALA A 73 10.39 -21.00 -9.36
N LEU A 74 9.63 -21.15 -8.28
CA LEU A 74 8.65 -22.22 -8.10
C LEU A 74 7.28 -21.70 -8.55
N LEU A 75 6.64 -22.41 -9.49
CA LEU A 75 5.35 -22.03 -10.06
C LEU A 75 4.39 -23.21 -10.14
N PRO A 76 3.10 -23.03 -9.84
CA PRO A 76 2.09 -23.98 -10.26
C PRO A 76 1.92 -23.93 -11.77
N ASN A 77 1.59 -25.04 -12.41
CA ASN A 77 1.41 -25.10 -13.87
C ASN A 77 0.44 -24.05 -14.41
N LEU A 78 -0.58 -23.69 -13.64
CA LEU A 78 -1.58 -22.69 -14.05
C LEU A 78 -0.99 -21.28 -14.23
N GLU A 79 0.09 -20.93 -13.51
CA GLU A 79 0.70 -19.59 -13.58
C GLU A 79 1.85 -19.50 -14.60
N LEU A 80 2.25 -20.60 -15.23
CA LEU A 80 3.43 -20.62 -16.10
C LEU A 80 3.34 -19.61 -17.25
N SER A 81 2.26 -19.66 -18.03
CA SER A 81 2.09 -18.77 -19.19
C SER A 81 1.95 -17.29 -18.77
N HIS A 82 1.31 -17.06 -17.65
CA HIS A 82 1.15 -15.73 -17.07
C HIS A 82 2.50 -15.17 -16.60
N PHE A 83 3.30 -15.98 -15.89
CA PHE A 83 4.65 -15.58 -15.48
C PHE A 83 5.56 -15.28 -16.69
N GLN A 84 5.47 -16.09 -17.76
CA GLN A 84 6.26 -15.88 -18.97
C GLN A 84 5.95 -14.55 -19.67
N GLN A 85 4.74 -14.01 -19.50
CA GLN A 85 4.34 -12.71 -20.08
C GLN A 85 4.83 -11.52 -19.26
N GLN A 86 4.89 -11.65 -17.94
CA GLN A 86 5.13 -10.52 -17.05
C GLN A 86 6.46 -10.57 -16.31
N GLY A 87 6.91 -11.75 -15.95
CA GLY A 87 8.10 -11.96 -15.14
C GLY A 87 9.41 -11.86 -15.93
N PRO A 88 10.54 -11.84 -15.21
CA PRO A 88 11.86 -11.87 -15.84
C PRO A 88 12.14 -13.22 -16.49
N LYS A 89 13.14 -13.24 -17.38
CA LYS A 89 13.72 -14.49 -17.83
C LYS A 89 14.34 -15.23 -16.63
N LEU A 90 13.99 -16.50 -16.46
CA LEU A 90 14.51 -17.35 -15.40
C LEU A 90 15.73 -18.14 -15.89
N ASP A 91 16.70 -18.33 -14.99
CA ASP A 91 17.85 -19.23 -15.19
C ASP A 91 17.47 -20.68 -14.92
N ASP A 92 16.53 -20.96 -14.02
CA ASP A 92 15.93 -22.26 -13.75
C ASP A 92 14.50 -22.09 -13.19
N SER A 93 13.71 -23.15 -13.24
CA SER A 93 12.38 -23.16 -12.65
C SER A 93 11.97 -24.56 -12.16
N ALA A 94 11.11 -24.59 -11.15
CA ALA A 94 10.41 -25.78 -10.73
C ALA A 94 8.90 -25.58 -10.91
N MET A 95 8.29 -26.48 -11.68
CA MET A 95 6.85 -26.46 -11.89
C MET A 95 6.21 -27.65 -11.21
N TYR A 96 5.08 -27.42 -10.55
CA TYR A 96 4.29 -28.48 -9.92
C TYR A 96 2.86 -28.50 -10.48
N PRO A 97 2.23 -29.70 -10.56
CA PRO A 97 0.94 -29.83 -11.24
C PRO A 97 -0.21 -29.15 -10.50
N GLU A 98 -0.27 -29.29 -9.17
CA GLU A 98 -1.36 -28.76 -8.34
C GLU A 98 -1.02 -28.87 -6.84
N TYR A 99 -1.68 -28.07 -6.01
CA TYR A 99 -1.68 -28.19 -4.54
C TYR A 99 -2.86 -29.09 -4.09
N PRO A 100 -2.70 -29.93 -3.06
CA PRO A 100 -1.48 -30.19 -2.29
C PRO A 100 -0.47 -31.12 -2.96
N GLY A 101 -0.78 -31.72 -4.09
CA GLY A 101 0.14 -32.65 -4.77
C GLY A 101 -0.30 -33.09 -6.17
N GLY A 102 -1.50 -32.72 -6.64
CA GLY A 102 -1.99 -32.98 -8.01
C GLY A 102 -1.92 -34.44 -8.46
N GLY A 103 -2.16 -35.40 -7.57
CA GLY A 103 -2.04 -36.83 -7.85
C GLY A 103 -0.59 -37.33 -7.86
N SER A 104 0.42 -36.48 -7.75
CA SER A 104 1.84 -36.87 -7.71
C SER A 104 2.30 -37.39 -6.34
N GLY A 105 1.52 -37.13 -5.28
CA GLY A 105 1.89 -37.41 -3.90
C GLY A 105 3.01 -36.49 -3.36
N ARG A 106 3.44 -35.48 -4.14
CA ARG A 106 4.53 -34.57 -3.76
C ARG A 106 3.99 -33.17 -3.47
N HIS A 107 4.30 -32.67 -2.28
CA HIS A 107 3.98 -31.28 -1.90
C HIS A 107 4.80 -30.28 -2.74
N PRO A 108 4.25 -29.10 -3.13
CA PRO A 108 4.94 -28.08 -3.92
C PRO A 108 6.33 -27.70 -3.40
N LEU A 109 6.54 -27.55 -2.10
CA LEU A 109 7.84 -27.19 -1.53
C LEU A 109 8.94 -28.26 -1.74
N LEU A 110 8.58 -29.51 -2.05
CA LEU A 110 9.57 -30.53 -2.48
C LEU A 110 10.13 -30.25 -3.87
N PHE A 111 9.36 -29.61 -4.75
CA PHE A 111 9.86 -29.13 -6.03
C PHE A 111 10.80 -27.93 -5.84
N LEU A 112 10.53 -27.06 -4.84
CA LEU A 112 11.44 -25.98 -4.47
C LEU A 112 12.76 -26.52 -3.91
N ARG A 113 12.73 -27.57 -3.06
CA ARG A 113 13.94 -28.26 -2.59
C ARG A 113 14.79 -28.78 -3.75
N ASP A 114 14.17 -29.42 -4.74
CA ASP A 114 14.88 -29.90 -5.93
C ASP A 114 15.48 -28.74 -6.73
N LEU A 115 14.76 -27.62 -6.87
CA LEU A 115 15.25 -26.41 -7.52
C LEU A 115 16.48 -25.85 -6.79
N LEU A 116 16.40 -25.70 -5.46
CA LEU A 116 17.53 -25.23 -4.64
C LEU A 116 18.75 -26.18 -4.71
N SER A 117 18.50 -27.48 -4.86
CA SER A 117 19.59 -28.46 -5.07
C SER A 117 20.26 -28.24 -6.45
N ARG A 118 19.48 -28.05 -7.55
CA ARG A 118 20.04 -27.76 -8.89
C ARG A 118 20.79 -26.42 -8.90
N LEU A 119 20.32 -25.43 -8.14
CA LEU A 119 21.01 -24.15 -7.97
C LEU A 119 22.25 -24.25 -7.07
N GLY A 120 22.52 -25.41 -6.47
CA GLY A 120 23.66 -25.61 -5.56
C GLY A 120 23.54 -24.82 -4.24
N ALA A 121 22.32 -24.46 -3.84
CA ALA A 121 22.03 -23.71 -2.61
C ALA A 121 21.64 -24.62 -1.43
N LEU A 122 21.18 -25.86 -1.69
CA LEU A 122 20.84 -26.81 -0.64
C LEU A 122 22.07 -27.16 0.19
N GLY A 123 21.95 -27.17 1.49
CA GLY A 123 23.07 -27.38 2.44
C GLY A 123 23.89 -26.11 2.70
N LYS A 124 23.51 -24.96 2.15
CA LYS A 124 24.12 -23.66 2.36
C LYS A 124 23.20 -22.73 3.15
N LYS A 125 23.59 -21.47 3.37
CA LYS A 125 22.78 -20.47 4.10
C LYS A 125 21.64 -19.97 3.21
N ILE A 126 20.41 -20.35 3.55
CA ILE A 126 19.20 -19.95 2.87
C ILE A 126 18.43 -18.97 3.74
N ALA A 127 17.99 -17.85 3.14
CA ALA A 127 17.01 -16.93 3.70
C ALA A 127 15.67 -17.03 2.96
N ALA A 128 14.64 -16.56 3.62
CA ALA A 128 13.32 -16.36 3.03
C ALA A 128 12.64 -15.14 3.64
N ASP A 129 11.68 -14.54 2.93
CA ASP A 129 10.84 -13.51 3.54
C ASP A 129 9.96 -14.09 4.65
N VAL A 130 9.50 -15.33 4.48
CA VAL A 130 8.81 -16.13 5.51
C VAL A 130 9.29 -17.59 5.43
N ASP A 131 9.22 -18.36 6.51
CA ASP A 131 9.65 -19.77 6.52
C ASP A 131 8.64 -20.68 5.81
N GLY A 132 8.48 -20.47 4.51
CA GLY A 132 7.55 -21.14 3.62
C GLY A 132 6.33 -20.28 3.27
N TYR A 133 5.35 -20.88 2.61
CA TYR A 133 4.14 -20.16 2.21
C TYR A 133 3.23 -19.97 3.41
N GLU A 134 2.84 -18.73 3.70
CA GLU A 134 1.98 -18.40 4.85
C GLU A 134 0.66 -19.17 4.82
N HIS A 135 0.05 -19.40 6.00
CA HIS A 135 -1.26 -20.05 6.14
C HIS A 135 -2.42 -19.17 5.65
N ARG A 136 -2.33 -18.76 4.40
CA ARG A 136 -3.34 -17.93 3.71
C ARG A 136 -4.09 -18.76 2.68
N TRP A 137 -5.26 -18.33 2.30
CA TRP A 137 -6.07 -18.91 1.23
C TRP A 137 -6.27 -20.43 1.33
N GLY A 138 -6.25 -20.99 2.54
CA GLY A 138 -6.43 -22.43 2.76
C GLY A 138 -5.16 -23.30 2.64
N TYR A 139 -3.99 -22.70 2.44
CA TYR A 139 -2.73 -23.43 2.50
C TYR A 139 -2.48 -24.04 3.88
N ARG A 140 -2.08 -25.30 3.94
CA ARG A 140 -1.77 -26.07 5.15
C ARG A 140 -0.50 -26.92 4.98
N GLY A 141 0.50 -26.33 4.36
CA GLY A 141 1.76 -27.04 4.10
C GLY A 141 2.78 -26.89 5.23
N PRO A 142 3.89 -27.63 5.13
CA PRO A 142 5.00 -27.54 6.07
C PRO A 142 5.75 -26.20 5.92
N ALA A 143 6.53 -25.85 6.97
CA ALA A 143 7.55 -24.81 6.85
C ALA A 143 8.63 -25.19 5.83
N LEU A 144 9.28 -24.21 5.21
CA LEU A 144 10.36 -24.45 4.26
C LEU A 144 11.56 -25.13 4.95
N SER A 145 11.92 -24.70 6.17
CA SER A 145 12.98 -25.29 6.98
C SER A 145 12.77 -26.80 7.22
N ALA A 146 11.51 -27.20 7.46
CA ALA A 146 11.16 -28.60 7.64
C ALA A 146 11.32 -29.42 6.36
N VAL A 147 10.98 -28.85 5.20
CA VAL A 147 11.10 -29.51 3.87
C VAL A 147 12.58 -29.62 3.46
N LEU A 148 13.38 -28.60 3.76
CA LEU A 148 14.80 -28.56 3.42
C LEU A 148 15.67 -29.38 4.40
N GLU A 149 15.11 -29.72 5.57
CA GLU A 149 15.82 -30.38 6.69
C GLU A 149 17.06 -29.57 7.14
N GLN A 150 16.95 -28.23 7.06
CA GLN A 150 17.98 -27.27 7.48
C GLN A 150 17.36 -25.95 7.92
N PRO A 151 18.07 -25.12 8.72
CA PRO A 151 17.60 -23.79 9.09
C PRO A 151 17.35 -22.90 7.85
N VAL A 152 16.27 -22.11 7.90
CA VAL A 152 15.96 -21.02 6.97
C VAL A 152 15.92 -19.74 7.79
N HIS A 153 16.66 -18.73 7.37
CA HIS A 153 16.66 -17.42 8.00
C HIS A 153 15.49 -16.61 7.47
N ALA A 154 14.38 -16.57 8.22
CA ALA A 154 13.22 -15.78 7.86
C ALA A 154 13.42 -14.30 8.22
N ASP A 155 13.41 -13.42 7.22
CA ASP A 155 13.62 -11.98 7.39
C ASP A 155 12.88 -11.19 6.30
N VAL A 156 11.71 -10.66 6.64
CA VAL A 156 10.89 -9.84 5.75
C VAL A 156 11.58 -8.52 5.38
N ALA A 157 12.39 -7.97 6.28
CA ALA A 157 13.07 -6.68 6.10
C ALA A 157 14.09 -6.70 4.96
N LEU A 158 14.59 -7.87 4.54
CA LEU A 158 15.47 -8.00 3.37
C LEU A 158 14.92 -7.34 2.10
N ILE A 159 13.60 -7.29 1.95
CA ILE A 159 12.94 -6.71 0.78
C ILE A 159 12.14 -5.46 1.17
N ASP A 160 11.47 -5.48 2.32
CA ASP A 160 10.59 -4.38 2.71
C ASP A 160 11.38 -3.09 2.99
N ASP A 161 12.61 -3.18 3.50
CA ASP A 161 13.52 -2.03 3.64
C ASP A 161 13.86 -1.38 2.28
N LEU A 162 13.95 -2.17 1.20
CA LEU A 162 14.19 -1.66 -0.15
C LEU A 162 12.97 -0.92 -0.73
N ARG A 163 11.75 -1.23 -0.23
CA ARG A 163 10.49 -0.65 -0.67
C ARG A 163 10.22 0.70 0.01
N MET A 164 10.81 0.96 1.18
CA MET A 164 10.59 2.20 1.94
C MET A 164 10.95 3.44 1.13
N VAL A 165 12.11 3.43 0.45
CA VAL A 165 12.57 4.55 -0.38
C VAL A 165 12.19 4.32 -1.84
N LYS A 166 11.18 5.04 -2.29
CA LYS A 166 10.61 4.92 -3.63
C LYS A 166 11.52 5.54 -4.68
N SER A 167 11.63 4.89 -5.82
CA SER A 167 12.29 5.43 -7.01
C SER A 167 11.47 6.57 -7.63
N ALA A 168 12.07 7.34 -8.52
CA ALA A 168 11.36 8.37 -9.28
C ALA A 168 10.20 7.80 -10.12
N ALA A 169 10.33 6.56 -10.62
CA ALA A 169 9.27 5.90 -11.38
C ALA A 169 8.10 5.49 -10.47
N GLU A 170 8.38 4.99 -9.27
CA GLU A 170 7.36 4.67 -8.27
C GLU A 170 6.60 5.92 -7.84
N ILE A 171 7.31 7.01 -7.51
CA ILE A 171 6.70 8.30 -7.13
C ILE A 171 5.82 8.85 -8.25
N ALA A 172 6.25 8.72 -9.52
CA ALA A 172 5.44 9.16 -10.66
C ALA A 172 4.12 8.37 -10.80
N LEU A 173 4.14 7.05 -10.55
CA LEU A 173 2.94 6.21 -10.52
C LEU A 173 2.03 6.58 -9.35
N MET A 174 2.59 6.83 -8.17
CA MET A 174 1.84 7.26 -6.99
C MET A 174 1.22 8.66 -7.18
N THR A 175 1.94 9.58 -7.83
CA THR A 175 1.39 10.90 -8.20
C THR A 175 0.19 10.77 -9.14
N GLU A 176 0.27 9.89 -10.14
CA GLU A 176 -0.85 9.61 -11.02
C GLU A 176 -2.01 8.91 -10.28
N ALA A 177 -1.70 8.02 -9.33
CA ALA A 177 -2.69 7.40 -8.46
C ALA A 177 -3.42 8.44 -7.59
N CYS A 178 -2.69 9.42 -7.00
CA CYS A 178 -3.30 10.53 -6.26
C CYS A 178 -4.29 11.32 -7.12
N ARG A 179 -3.93 11.64 -8.36
CA ARG A 179 -4.82 12.35 -9.29
C ARG A 179 -6.16 11.62 -9.49
N TRP A 180 -6.14 10.29 -9.55
CA TRP A 180 -7.35 9.48 -9.71
C TRP A 180 -8.11 9.28 -8.41
N GLY A 181 -7.44 9.22 -7.28
CA GLY A 181 -8.06 9.27 -5.95
C GLY A 181 -8.79 10.60 -5.73
N ASP A 182 -8.14 11.73 -6.02
CA ASP A 182 -8.72 13.08 -5.94
C ASP A 182 -9.95 13.21 -6.86
N HIS A 183 -9.88 12.65 -8.07
CA HIS A 183 -11.01 12.67 -9.01
C HIS A 183 -12.19 11.82 -8.51
N ALA A 184 -11.92 10.62 -7.98
CA ALA A 184 -12.95 9.77 -7.40
C ALA A 184 -13.63 10.42 -6.20
N HIS A 185 -12.84 11.06 -5.32
CA HIS A 185 -13.37 11.82 -4.18
C HIS A 185 -14.29 12.96 -4.63
N ARG A 186 -13.87 13.73 -5.64
CA ARG A 186 -14.69 14.83 -6.18
C ARG A 186 -16.04 14.33 -6.70
N LEU A 187 -16.04 13.28 -7.52
CA LEU A 187 -17.27 12.68 -8.05
C LEU A 187 -18.19 12.18 -6.92
N MET A 188 -17.61 11.63 -5.85
CA MET A 188 -18.35 11.21 -4.67
C MET A 188 -18.96 12.42 -3.96
N GLN A 189 -18.16 13.44 -3.62
CA GLN A 189 -18.62 14.65 -2.95
C GLN A 189 -19.74 15.33 -3.75
N ASP A 190 -19.58 15.46 -5.07
CA ASP A 190 -20.57 16.06 -5.96
C ASP A 190 -21.89 15.26 -6.05
N SER A 191 -21.85 13.99 -5.65
CA SER A 191 -23.00 13.08 -5.68
C SER A 191 -23.76 12.99 -4.36
N ILE A 192 -23.17 13.44 -3.26
CA ILE A 192 -23.79 13.36 -1.93
C ILE A 192 -24.99 14.31 -1.87
N ARG A 193 -26.15 13.77 -1.44
CA ARG A 193 -27.39 14.53 -1.20
C ARG A 193 -28.11 13.93 0.00
N VAL A 194 -28.83 14.76 0.76
CA VAL A 194 -29.75 14.27 1.80
C VAL A 194 -30.73 13.27 1.20
N GLY A 195 -30.91 12.13 1.85
CA GLY A 195 -31.74 11.02 1.39
C GLY A 195 -31.07 10.02 0.44
N SER A 196 -29.84 10.27 0.01
CA SER A 196 -29.10 9.31 -0.83
C SER A 196 -28.47 8.19 -0.01
N GLU A 197 -28.40 6.98 -0.55
CA GLU A 197 -27.79 5.83 0.09
C GLU A 197 -26.26 5.86 -0.01
N GLU A 198 -25.57 5.73 1.13
CA GLU A 198 -24.11 5.77 1.29
C GLU A 198 -23.38 4.85 0.31
N LEU A 199 -23.79 3.57 0.25
CA LEU A 199 -23.17 2.58 -0.64
C LEU A 199 -23.36 2.90 -2.13
N LEU A 200 -24.54 3.41 -2.52
CA LEU A 200 -24.81 3.70 -3.92
C LEU A 200 -24.00 4.90 -4.41
N ILE A 201 -23.80 5.91 -3.55
CA ILE A 201 -22.94 7.05 -3.88
C ILE A 201 -21.49 6.58 -4.05
N SER A 202 -20.96 5.85 -3.06
CA SER A 202 -19.57 5.38 -3.04
C SER A 202 -19.24 4.53 -4.28
N HIS A 203 -20.06 3.52 -4.58
CA HIS A 203 -19.84 2.65 -5.73
C HIS A 203 -20.10 3.36 -7.07
N GLY A 204 -21.10 4.26 -7.12
CA GLY A 204 -21.40 5.04 -8.33
C GLY A 204 -20.24 5.96 -8.72
N ALA A 205 -19.69 6.69 -7.76
CA ALA A 205 -18.53 7.56 -7.96
C ALA A 205 -17.27 6.76 -8.37
N SER A 206 -16.98 5.66 -7.69
CA SER A 206 -15.86 4.79 -8.01
C SER A 206 -15.95 4.22 -9.43
N LEU A 207 -17.13 3.77 -9.85
CA LEU A 207 -17.34 3.27 -11.21
C LEU A 207 -17.18 4.38 -12.25
N GLN A 208 -17.69 5.59 -11.99
CA GLN A 208 -17.53 6.71 -12.90
C GLN A 208 -16.07 7.14 -13.00
N ALA A 209 -15.35 7.29 -11.87
CA ALA A 209 -13.92 7.60 -11.86
C ALA A 209 -13.11 6.57 -12.66
N THR A 210 -13.44 5.28 -12.51
CA THR A 210 -12.81 4.21 -13.29
C THR A 210 -13.06 4.35 -14.79
N ARG A 211 -14.29 4.72 -15.21
CA ARG A 211 -14.59 4.97 -16.63
C ARG A 211 -13.78 6.13 -17.18
N ASP A 212 -13.67 7.21 -16.40
CA ASP A 212 -12.93 8.41 -16.79
C ASP A 212 -11.43 8.11 -16.90
N LEU A 213 -10.89 7.35 -15.95
CA LEU A 213 -9.50 6.85 -15.99
C LEU A 213 -9.21 6.06 -17.26
N LEU A 214 -10.08 5.09 -17.58
CA LEU A 214 -9.90 4.25 -18.77
C LEU A 214 -10.07 5.05 -20.06
N ALA A 215 -10.97 6.02 -20.08
CA ALA A 215 -11.18 6.90 -21.24
C ALA A 215 -9.97 7.82 -21.48
N GLU A 216 -9.37 8.37 -20.42
CA GLU A 216 -8.24 9.29 -20.53
C GLU A 216 -6.92 8.56 -20.78
N LEU A 217 -6.63 7.52 -20.01
CA LEU A 217 -5.34 6.82 -20.08
C LEU A 217 -5.28 5.82 -21.24
N GLY A 218 -6.41 5.21 -21.61
CA GLY A 218 -6.47 4.24 -22.69
C GLY A 218 -5.44 3.12 -22.54
N GLY A 219 -4.66 2.87 -23.60
CA GLY A 219 -3.61 1.84 -23.61
C GLY A 219 -2.40 2.14 -22.72
N ARG A 220 -2.30 3.32 -22.10
CA ARG A 220 -1.26 3.63 -21.12
C ARG A 220 -1.53 2.99 -19.75
N TYR A 221 -2.79 2.82 -19.39
CA TYR A 221 -3.16 2.15 -18.15
C TYR A 221 -2.88 0.65 -18.23
N VAL A 222 -2.16 0.13 -17.24
CA VAL A 222 -1.81 -1.28 -17.13
C VAL A 222 -2.40 -1.85 -15.84
N PRO A 223 -3.47 -2.66 -15.93
CA PRO A 223 -4.02 -3.34 -14.76
C PRO A 223 -2.98 -4.24 -14.08
N LYS A 224 -2.85 -4.12 -12.77
CA LYS A 224 -1.95 -4.95 -11.95
C LYS A 224 -2.72 -5.75 -10.88
N ALA A 225 -4.04 -5.61 -10.81
CA ALA A 225 -4.91 -6.38 -9.94
C ALA A 225 -6.00 -7.07 -10.76
N ARG A 226 -6.43 -8.23 -10.30
CA ARG A 226 -7.56 -8.98 -10.88
C ARG A 226 -8.90 -8.40 -10.44
N GLU A 227 -8.95 -7.89 -9.21
CA GLU A 227 -10.17 -7.42 -8.55
C GLU A 227 -9.98 -5.97 -8.10
N GLY A 228 -11.08 -5.30 -7.81
CA GLY A 228 -11.10 -3.90 -7.42
C GLY A 228 -11.19 -2.95 -8.60
N LEU A 229 -11.51 -1.71 -8.29
CA LEU A 229 -11.54 -0.60 -9.25
C LEU A 229 -10.24 0.21 -9.13
N PRO A 230 -9.68 0.71 -10.23
CA PRO A 230 -8.43 1.48 -10.18
C PRO A 230 -8.60 2.90 -9.61
N ALA A 231 -9.83 3.36 -9.42
CA ALA A 231 -10.14 4.61 -8.74
C ALA A 231 -11.36 4.37 -7.85
N ASN A 232 -11.20 4.62 -6.57
CA ASN A 232 -12.21 4.33 -5.56
C ASN A 232 -12.45 5.53 -4.66
N ALA A 233 -13.69 5.68 -4.21
CA ALA A 233 -14.08 6.58 -3.14
C ALA A 233 -15.18 5.94 -2.30
N MET A 234 -15.14 6.19 -1.01
CA MET A 234 -16.14 5.73 -0.04
C MET A 234 -16.28 6.74 1.08
N PHE A 235 -17.35 6.68 1.83
CA PHE A 235 -17.48 7.40 3.09
C PHE A 235 -18.30 6.57 4.09
N ILE A 236 -18.14 6.90 5.35
CA ILE A 236 -18.99 6.50 6.46
C ILE A 236 -19.57 7.77 7.08
N ARG A 237 -20.71 7.68 7.77
CA ARG A 237 -21.49 8.85 8.20
C ARG A 237 -21.91 8.81 9.67
N GLY A 238 -22.22 10.00 10.19
CA GLY A 238 -22.76 10.19 11.52
C GLY A 238 -21.83 9.68 12.62
N SER A 239 -22.39 9.14 13.71
CA SER A 239 -21.61 8.63 14.84
C SER A 239 -20.73 7.41 14.50
N ASN A 240 -21.02 6.69 13.41
CA ASN A 240 -20.17 5.60 12.96
C ASN A 240 -18.74 6.08 12.58
N THR A 241 -18.59 7.35 12.21
CA THR A 241 -17.28 7.96 11.92
C THR A 241 -16.36 8.00 13.15
N ALA A 242 -16.91 7.91 14.37
CA ALA A 242 -16.11 7.79 15.60
C ALA A 242 -15.33 6.46 15.72
N HIS A 243 -15.57 5.51 14.81
CA HIS A 243 -14.80 4.29 14.65
C HIS A 243 -13.79 4.45 13.49
N PRO A 244 -12.47 4.46 13.74
CA PRO A 244 -11.45 4.70 12.70
C PRO A 244 -11.61 3.82 11.46
N HIS A 245 -12.00 2.56 11.63
CA HIS A 245 -12.27 1.58 10.59
C HIS A 245 -13.75 1.17 10.57
N GLY A 246 -14.65 2.16 10.76
CA GLY A 246 -16.08 1.91 10.67
C GLY A 246 -16.46 1.32 9.31
N LEU A 247 -17.36 0.35 9.31
CA LEU A 247 -17.88 -0.23 8.07
C LEU A 247 -19.06 0.60 7.56
N HIS A 248 -19.35 0.48 6.27
CA HIS A 248 -20.58 1.01 5.71
C HIS A 248 -21.81 0.54 6.48
N GLU A 249 -22.73 1.45 6.70
CA GLU A 249 -24.04 1.16 7.25
C GLU A 249 -25.13 1.38 6.20
N ALA A 250 -26.11 0.49 6.18
CA ALA A 250 -27.28 0.72 5.35
C ALA A 250 -28.04 1.94 5.86
N GLY A 251 -28.27 2.92 5.00
CA GLY A 251 -29.03 4.10 5.36
C GLY A 251 -28.68 5.32 4.53
N ALA A 252 -29.59 6.27 4.60
CA ALA A 252 -29.53 7.50 3.82
C ALA A 252 -28.77 8.60 4.57
N VAL A 253 -28.04 9.42 3.80
CA VAL A 253 -27.41 10.65 4.29
C VAL A 253 -28.45 11.59 4.86
N ALA A 254 -28.19 12.13 6.04
CA ALA A 254 -29.07 13.08 6.74
C ALA A 254 -28.41 14.45 6.89
N LEU A 255 -29.23 15.47 7.10
CA LEU A 255 -28.74 16.80 7.45
C LEU A 255 -28.05 16.74 8.83
N GLY A 256 -26.86 17.32 8.93
CA GLY A 256 -26.03 17.29 10.12
C GLY A 256 -25.10 16.07 10.20
N ASP A 257 -25.16 15.11 9.27
CA ASP A 257 -24.20 14.00 9.26
C ASP A 257 -22.77 14.51 9.06
N VAL A 258 -21.89 14.11 9.94
CA VAL A 258 -20.44 14.15 9.70
C VAL A 258 -20.08 12.98 8.82
N LEU A 259 -19.28 13.22 7.80
CA LEU A 259 -18.79 12.18 6.89
C LEU A 259 -17.27 12.08 7.04
N VAL A 260 -16.75 10.87 7.21
CA VAL A 260 -15.33 10.57 7.00
C VAL A 260 -15.20 9.78 5.72
N THR A 261 -14.47 10.33 4.79
CA THR A 261 -14.33 9.81 3.43
C THR A 261 -12.98 9.13 3.27
N GLY A 262 -12.90 8.20 2.32
CA GLY A 262 -11.64 7.63 1.84
C GLY A 262 -11.65 7.54 0.32
N ALA A 263 -10.55 7.89 -0.32
CA ALA A 263 -10.41 7.72 -1.76
C ALA A 263 -8.98 7.31 -2.10
N TYR A 264 -8.84 6.48 -3.12
CA TYR A 264 -7.54 6.05 -3.60
C TYR A 264 -7.58 5.74 -5.10
N GLY A 265 -6.44 5.96 -5.75
CA GLY A 265 -6.17 5.44 -7.09
C GLY A 265 -5.15 4.32 -7.04
N VAL A 266 -5.16 3.46 -8.07
CA VAL A 266 -4.17 2.37 -8.25
C VAL A 266 -3.62 2.45 -9.67
N VAL A 267 -2.36 2.82 -9.81
CA VAL A 267 -1.70 2.94 -11.11
C VAL A 267 -0.39 2.17 -11.11
N GLY A 268 -0.22 1.26 -12.07
CA GLY A 268 0.95 0.39 -12.13
C GLY A 268 1.15 -0.53 -10.92
N GLY A 269 0.09 -0.73 -10.13
CA GLY A 269 0.09 -1.47 -8.86
C GLY A 269 0.37 -0.60 -7.64
N TYR A 270 0.70 0.69 -7.79
CA TYR A 270 0.96 1.62 -6.70
C TYR A 270 -0.32 2.36 -6.31
N GLU A 271 -0.51 2.50 -5.01
CA GLU A 271 -1.70 3.10 -4.41
C GLU A 271 -1.47 4.56 -4.03
N SER A 272 -2.56 5.30 -3.85
CA SER A 272 -2.62 6.60 -3.17
C SER A 272 -3.61 6.55 -2.04
N GLU A 273 -3.56 7.54 -1.16
CA GLU A 273 -4.51 7.70 -0.08
C GLU A 273 -4.94 9.15 0.07
N LEU A 274 -6.24 9.34 0.21
CA LEU A 274 -6.88 10.63 0.46
C LEU A 274 -8.06 10.41 1.39
N GLU A 275 -8.13 11.14 2.50
CA GLU A 275 -9.30 11.16 3.36
C GLU A 275 -9.69 12.58 3.75
N ARG A 276 -10.98 12.80 3.92
CA ARG A 276 -11.53 14.11 4.34
C ARG A 276 -12.67 13.91 5.32
N THR A 277 -12.74 14.81 6.29
CA THR A 277 -13.93 15.00 7.13
C THR A 277 -14.79 16.06 6.47
N MET A 278 -16.05 15.75 6.25
CA MET A 278 -17.06 16.62 5.62
C MET A 278 -18.29 16.72 6.51
N ILE A 279 -19.14 17.69 6.24
CA ILE A 279 -20.43 17.84 6.93
C ILE A 279 -21.55 18.10 5.95
N VAL A 280 -22.72 17.56 6.21
CA VAL A 280 -23.96 17.80 5.44
C VAL A 280 -24.75 18.94 6.06
N GLY A 281 -24.76 20.10 5.41
CA GLY A 281 -25.36 21.34 5.89
C GLY A 281 -24.38 22.19 6.72
N GLU A 282 -24.91 23.17 7.43
CA GLU A 282 -24.09 24.14 8.16
C GLU A 282 -23.36 23.52 9.38
N PRO A 283 -22.02 23.70 9.48
CA PRO A 283 -21.25 23.21 10.61
C PRO A 283 -21.56 24.00 11.88
N ASP A 284 -21.87 23.30 12.96
CA ASP A 284 -22.02 23.91 14.26
C ASP A 284 -20.65 24.23 14.93
N ALA A 285 -20.67 24.87 16.07
CA ALA A 285 -19.45 25.28 16.80
C ALA A 285 -18.64 24.05 17.31
N GLU A 286 -19.32 22.95 17.64
CA GLU A 286 -18.66 21.74 18.11
C GLU A 286 -17.91 21.05 16.97
N PHE A 287 -18.55 20.88 15.82
CA PHE A 287 -17.90 20.37 14.61
C PHE A 287 -16.69 21.22 14.23
N GLN A 288 -16.87 22.57 14.14
CA GLN A 288 -15.79 23.48 13.75
C GLN A 288 -14.58 23.38 14.68
N ARG A 289 -14.80 23.20 15.99
CA ARG A 289 -13.74 23.05 16.99
C ARG A 289 -12.89 21.79 16.71
N TYR A 290 -13.52 20.64 16.51
CA TYR A 290 -12.78 19.39 16.27
C TYR A 290 -12.14 19.35 14.88
N PHE A 291 -12.83 19.89 13.88
CA PHE A 291 -12.28 20.03 12.52
C PHE A 291 -11.00 20.89 12.52
N ALA A 292 -11.03 22.05 13.15
CA ALA A 292 -9.87 22.93 13.27
C ALA A 292 -8.72 22.26 14.05
N ALA A 293 -9.04 21.51 15.12
CA ALA A 293 -8.05 20.78 15.92
C ALA A 293 -7.37 19.69 15.10
N MET A 294 -8.12 18.88 14.35
CA MET A 294 -7.60 17.85 13.44
C MET A 294 -6.71 18.45 12.36
N LEU A 295 -7.18 19.53 11.71
CA LEU A 295 -6.43 20.21 10.66
C LEU A 295 -5.09 20.78 11.17
N ALA A 296 -5.09 21.35 12.38
CA ALA A 296 -3.88 21.85 13.03
C ALA A 296 -2.91 20.69 13.38
N ALA A 297 -3.43 19.57 13.86
CA ALA A 297 -2.61 18.37 14.13
C ALA A 297 -1.97 17.81 12.84
N GLN A 298 -2.71 17.77 11.73
CA GLN A 298 -2.18 17.37 10.44
C GLN A 298 -1.07 18.32 9.95
N GLN A 299 -1.23 19.62 10.18
CA GLN A 299 -0.19 20.59 9.84
C GLN A 299 1.10 20.35 10.62
N VAL A 300 1.00 20.03 11.92
CA VAL A 300 2.17 19.63 12.73
C VAL A 300 2.83 18.38 12.14
N GLY A 301 2.04 17.39 11.71
CA GLY A 301 2.56 16.20 11.01
C GLY A 301 3.35 16.55 9.75
N PHE A 302 2.81 17.41 8.89
CA PHE A 302 3.52 17.89 7.70
C PHE A 302 4.84 18.61 8.05
N ASP A 303 4.82 19.46 9.08
CA ASP A 303 6.00 20.20 9.51
C ASP A 303 7.06 19.32 10.17
N ALA A 304 6.65 18.20 10.76
CA ALA A 304 7.53 17.23 11.40
C ALA A 304 8.29 16.34 10.41
N LEU A 305 7.74 16.13 9.20
CA LEU A 305 8.32 15.26 8.18
C LEU A 305 9.51 15.95 7.48
N ARG A 306 10.71 15.70 8.00
CA ARG A 306 11.97 16.25 7.48
C ARG A 306 13.02 15.17 7.35
N PRO A 307 13.84 15.17 6.30
CA PRO A 307 14.98 14.26 6.18
C PRO A 307 15.90 14.31 7.40
N GLY A 308 16.31 13.14 7.85
CA GLY A 308 17.25 12.98 8.98
C GLY A 308 16.59 12.93 10.36
N ARG A 309 15.29 13.23 10.49
CA ARG A 309 14.50 12.95 11.70
C ARG A 309 14.05 11.49 11.68
N THR A 310 13.66 10.97 12.83
CA THR A 310 13.02 9.64 12.91
C THR A 310 11.49 9.74 12.83
N CYS A 311 10.84 8.64 12.45
CA CYS A 311 9.38 8.53 12.47
C CYS A 311 8.85 8.75 13.89
N ALA A 312 9.52 8.21 14.91
CA ALA A 312 9.17 8.43 16.32
C ALA A 312 9.22 9.90 16.74
N GLU A 313 10.19 10.68 16.26
CA GLU A 313 10.28 12.12 16.53
C GLU A 313 9.11 12.88 15.86
N ALA A 314 8.73 12.50 14.65
CA ALA A 314 7.61 13.11 13.96
C ALA A 314 6.27 12.82 14.68
N GLU A 315 6.03 11.56 15.04
CA GLU A 315 4.86 11.17 15.86
C GLU A 315 4.84 11.89 17.21
N SER A 316 5.99 11.98 17.89
CA SER A 316 6.09 12.66 19.19
C SER A 316 5.68 14.15 19.12
N ASP A 317 5.99 14.85 18.03
CA ASP A 317 5.59 16.23 17.85
C ASP A 317 4.07 16.37 17.74
N VAL A 318 3.42 15.50 16.94
CA VAL A 318 1.96 15.50 16.78
C VAL A 318 1.26 15.13 18.08
N ARG A 319 1.72 14.06 18.76
CA ARG A 319 1.13 13.63 20.04
C ARG A 319 1.29 14.69 21.12
N ARG A 320 2.45 15.35 21.20
CA ARG A 320 2.67 16.45 22.14
C ARG A 320 1.72 17.62 21.85
N PHE A 321 1.56 18.02 20.58
CA PHE A 321 0.63 19.07 20.19
C PHE A 321 -0.81 18.75 20.57
N ILE A 322 -1.29 17.54 20.24
CA ILE A 322 -2.66 17.11 20.58
C ILE A 322 -2.88 17.09 22.09
N ARG A 323 -1.91 16.62 22.87
CA ARG A 323 -1.99 16.52 24.33
C ARG A 323 -1.86 17.87 25.01
N ASP A 324 -0.81 18.64 24.71
CA ASP A 324 -0.40 19.81 25.50
C ASP A 324 -1.08 21.10 25.04
N GLU A 325 -1.34 21.26 23.73
CA GLU A 325 -1.97 22.46 23.17
C GLU A 325 -3.48 22.28 23.00
N LEU A 326 -3.96 21.09 22.61
CA LEU A 326 -5.38 20.85 22.37
C LEU A 326 -6.08 20.22 23.59
N GLY A 327 -5.37 19.49 24.45
CA GLY A 327 -5.96 18.74 25.57
C GLY A 327 -6.87 17.59 25.09
N MET A 328 -6.57 16.95 23.96
CA MET A 328 -7.42 15.97 23.27
C MET A 328 -6.74 14.59 23.09
N ASP A 329 -5.72 14.27 23.88
CA ASP A 329 -4.96 13.01 23.73
C ASP A 329 -5.83 11.75 23.89
N ASP A 330 -6.87 11.84 24.72
CA ASP A 330 -7.84 10.75 24.93
C ASP A 330 -8.75 10.48 23.73
N LEU A 331 -8.75 11.35 22.73
CA LEU A 331 -9.50 11.17 21.47
C LEU A 331 -8.68 10.51 20.37
N VAL A 332 -7.37 10.33 20.54
CA VAL A 332 -6.51 9.68 19.55
C VAL A 332 -6.61 8.15 19.66
N ARG A 333 -6.65 7.45 18.52
CA ARG A 333 -6.83 6.00 18.46
C ARG A 333 -5.76 5.27 17.66
N HIS A 334 -4.96 5.97 16.86
CA HIS A 334 -3.91 5.40 16.02
C HIS A 334 -2.74 6.38 15.86
N HIS A 335 -1.66 5.94 15.25
CA HIS A 335 -0.49 6.77 14.91
C HIS A 335 -0.82 7.80 13.81
N THR A 336 0.07 8.77 13.62
CA THR A 336 -0.15 9.89 12.69
C THR A 336 -0.15 9.49 11.21
N GLY A 337 0.41 8.33 10.86
CA GLY A 337 0.45 7.88 9.47
C GLY A 337 1.43 6.74 9.25
N HIS A 338 1.56 6.31 8.01
CA HIS A 338 2.37 5.15 7.63
C HIS A 338 2.94 5.31 6.23
N GLY A 339 3.98 4.52 5.92
CA GLY A 339 4.43 4.30 4.56
C GLY A 339 3.41 3.49 3.77
N PHE A 340 3.42 3.61 2.45
CA PHE A 340 2.63 2.78 1.54
C PHE A 340 3.22 2.82 0.13
N GLY A 341 2.66 2.02 -0.77
CA GLY A 341 3.13 1.93 -2.15
C GLY A 341 2.41 0.86 -2.94
N LEU A 342 2.93 -0.36 -2.97
CA LEU A 342 2.26 -1.54 -3.55
C LEU A 342 1.21 -2.14 -2.59
N GLU A 343 1.26 -1.79 -1.33
CA GLU A 343 0.31 -2.14 -0.29
C GLU A 343 -0.13 -0.85 0.41
N GLY A 344 -1.38 -0.78 0.84
CA GLY A 344 -1.94 0.39 1.53
C GLY A 344 -1.23 0.71 2.84
N HIS A 345 -0.60 -0.27 3.48
CA HIS A 345 0.22 -0.07 4.68
C HIS A 345 1.58 -0.77 4.49
N GLU A 346 2.65 0.02 4.53
CA GLU A 346 4.05 -0.45 4.49
C GLU A 346 4.88 0.27 5.56
N HIS A 347 5.99 -0.33 5.97
CA HIS A 347 6.99 0.40 6.73
C HIS A 347 7.55 1.61 5.95
N PRO A 348 7.96 2.68 6.71
CA PRO A 348 7.91 2.85 8.16
C PRO A 348 6.56 3.42 8.62
N PHE A 349 6.32 3.37 9.95
CA PHE A 349 5.14 3.95 10.58
C PHE A 349 5.50 5.24 11.33
N LEU A 350 4.65 6.26 11.28
CA LEU A 350 4.79 7.44 12.11
C LEU A 350 4.29 7.10 13.52
N ASP A 351 5.08 6.31 14.23
CA ASP A 351 4.78 5.74 15.54
C ASP A 351 5.92 5.99 16.54
N LEU A 352 5.60 6.07 17.83
CA LEU A 352 6.57 6.40 18.89
C LEU A 352 7.72 5.38 19.03
N ASP A 353 7.50 4.14 18.60
CA ASP A 353 8.49 3.07 18.65
C ASP A 353 9.20 2.82 17.31
N ASP A 354 8.87 3.56 16.25
CA ASP A 354 9.55 3.46 14.95
C ASP A 354 10.69 4.48 14.83
N HIS A 355 11.90 4.03 15.01
CA HIS A 355 13.12 4.85 14.94
C HIS A 355 13.74 4.91 13.53
N THR A 356 13.01 4.50 12.50
CA THR A 356 13.44 4.61 11.10
C THR A 356 13.72 6.08 10.77
N VAL A 357 14.89 6.34 10.20
CA VAL A 357 15.28 7.68 9.76
C VAL A 357 14.53 8.02 8.47
N ILE A 358 13.86 9.16 8.47
CA ILE A 358 13.14 9.68 7.32
C ILE A 358 14.14 10.09 6.23
N GLU A 359 14.00 9.51 5.04
CA GLU A 359 14.89 9.75 3.90
C GLU A 359 14.11 10.31 2.68
N PRO A 360 14.78 11.11 1.83
CA PRO A 360 14.19 11.51 0.55
C PRO A 360 13.79 10.30 -0.30
N GLY A 361 12.58 10.35 -0.87
CA GLY A 361 11.97 9.26 -1.62
C GLY A 361 11.00 8.40 -0.80
N MET A 362 10.98 8.53 0.52
CA MET A 362 9.91 7.91 1.32
C MET A 362 8.57 8.60 1.03
N VAL A 363 7.50 7.81 1.02
CA VAL A 363 6.13 8.29 0.83
C VAL A 363 5.30 7.86 2.04
N PHE A 364 4.51 8.79 2.57
CA PHE A 364 3.68 8.58 3.76
C PHE A 364 2.23 9.02 3.53
N SER A 365 1.29 8.39 4.23
CA SER A 365 0.06 9.04 4.65
C SER A 365 0.34 9.96 5.83
N VAL A 366 -0.42 11.05 5.95
CA VAL A 366 -0.40 11.92 7.14
C VAL A 366 -1.84 12.16 7.56
N GLU A 367 -2.26 11.45 8.62
CA GLU A 367 -3.66 11.25 8.94
C GLU A 367 -3.99 11.30 10.46
N PRO A 368 -3.49 12.26 11.24
CA PRO A 368 -3.85 12.31 12.65
C PRO A 368 -5.36 12.43 12.81
N GLY A 369 -5.96 11.55 13.63
CA GLY A 369 -7.40 11.46 13.82
C GLY A 369 -7.84 11.77 15.26
N LEU A 370 -8.98 12.44 15.40
CA LEU A 370 -9.68 12.69 16.66
C LEU A 370 -11.05 12.00 16.61
N TYR A 371 -11.33 11.11 17.55
CA TYR A 371 -12.53 10.29 17.55
C TYR A 371 -13.35 10.55 18.82
N VAL A 372 -14.45 11.31 18.65
CA VAL A 372 -15.31 11.74 19.74
C VAL A 372 -16.44 10.73 19.91
N PRO A 373 -16.47 9.97 21.03
CA PRO A 373 -17.47 8.94 21.24
C PRO A 373 -18.90 9.49 21.10
N GLU A 374 -19.78 8.73 20.47
CA GLU A 374 -21.19 9.03 20.23
C GLU A 374 -21.45 10.31 19.38
N PHE A 375 -20.38 11.00 18.95
CA PHE A 375 -20.50 12.17 18.09
C PHE A 375 -19.95 11.88 16.69
N ALA A 376 -18.62 11.95 16.49
CA ALA A 376 -18.03 11.78 15.18
C ALA A 376 -16.51 11.54 15.24
N GLY A 377 -15.93 11.07 14.10
CA GLY A 377 -14.51 11.08 13.82
C GLY A 377 -14.12 12.28 12.95
N PHE A 378 -12.90 12.74 13.16
CA PHE A 378 -12.29 13.84 12.40
C PHE A 378 -10.91 13.37 11.93
N ARG A 379 -10.75 13.14 10.63
CA ARG A 379 -9.50 12.70 10.02
C ARG A 379 -9.39 13.20 8.60
N HIS A 380 -8.27 13.85 8.30
CA HIS A 380 -7.80 14.06 6.94
C HIS A 380 -6.58 13.19 6.72
N SER A 381 -6.50 12.52 5.59
CA SER A 381 -5.28 11.86 5.13
C SER A 381 -4.81 12.46 3.81
N ASP A 382 -3.52 12.72 3.72
CA ASP A 382 -2.86 13.17 2.49
C ASP A 382 -1.64 12.32 2.20
N THR A 383 -1.47 11.96 0.94
CA THR A 383 -0.24 11.35 0.42
C THR A 383 0.84 12.40 0.28
N VAL A 384 1.99 12.18 0.92
CA VAL A 384 3.14 13.07 0.85
C VAL A 384 4.41 12.31 0.46
N VAL A 385 5.31 12.97 -0.27
CA VAL A 385 6.66 12.45 -0.57
C VAL A 385 7.71 13.28 0.15
N ILE A 386 8.72 12.62 0.68
CA ILE A 386 9.87 13.28 1.28
C ILE A 386 10.86 13.67 0.17
N THR A 387 11.23 14.95 0.16
CA THR A 387 12.24 15.51 -0.73
C THR A 387 13.50 15.90 0.05
N VAL A 388 14.57 16.28 -0.62
CA VAL A 388 15.80 16.76 0.04
C VAL A 388 15.60 18.03 0.87
N SER A 389 14.52 18.79 0.62
CA SER A 389 14.20 20.06 1.30
C SER A 389 13.09 19.95 2.33
N GLY A 390 12.43 18.80 2.44
CA GLY A 390 11.28 18.58 3.31
C GLY A 390 10.27 17.67 2.64
N MET A 391 8.97 17.84 2.88
CA MET A 391 7.92 17.09 2.24
C MET A 391 7.20 17.89 1.14
N GLU A 392 6.63 17.16 0.17
CA GLU A 392 5.70 17.68 -0.85
C GLU A 392 4.43 16.84 -0.85
N GLN A 393 3.25 17.48 -0.92
CA GLN A 393 1.98 16.77 -1.08
C GLN A 393 1.82 16.26 -2.51
N LEU A 394 1.39 15.01 -2.64
CA LEU A 394 1.01 14.40 -3.92
C LEU A 394 -0.50 14.42 -4.14
N SER A 395 -1.32 14.27 -3.09
CA SER A 395 -2.76 14.53 -3.12
C SER A 395 -3.00 16.04 -3.08
N LEU A 396 -3.89 16.54 -3.93
CA LEU A 396 -4.12 17.98 -4.10
C LEU A 396 -5.58 18.39 -3.84
N TYR A 397 -6.32 17.55 -3.13
CA TYR A 397 -7.70 17.84 -2.76
C TYR A 397 -7.78 18.89 -1.64
N SER A 398 -8.80 19.76 -1.67
CA SER A 398 -8.96 20.80 -0.66
C SER A 398 -9.03 20.22 0.76
N ARG A 399 -8.44 20.96 1.70
CA ARG A 399 -8.48 20.69 3.14
C ARG A 399 -9.36 21.71 3.90
N GLU A 400 -9.81 22.75 3.19
CA GLU A 400 -10.54 23.87 3.79
C GLU A 400 -12.00 23.49 4.06
N LEU A 401 -12.50 23.90 5.22
CA LEU A 401 -13.86 23.58 5.66
C LEU A 401 -14.92 24.02 4.64
N ASP A 402 -14.78 25.22 4.08
CA ASP A 402 -15.76 25.78 3.16
C ASP A 402 -15.95 24.92 1.90
N ASP A 403 -14.89 24.22 1.45
CA ASP A 403 -14.92 23.31 0.31
C ASP A 403 -15.48 21.91 0.66
N LEU A 404 -15.63 21.60 1.96
CA LEU A 404 -16.02 20.29 2.48
C LEU A 404 -17.42 20.29 3.13
N VAL A 405 -18.14 21.39 3.00
CA VAL A 405 -19.57 21.47 3.36
C VAL A 405 -20.40 20.96 2.17
N VAL A 406 -21.16 19.91 2.41
CA VAL A 406 -22.13 19.39 1.44
C VAL A 406 -23.46 20.11 1.61
N ALA A 407 -24.05 20.59 0.53
CA ALA A 407 -25.36 21.23 0.58
C ALA A 407 -26.44 20.29 1.14
N GLY A 408 -27.23 20.78 2.10
CA GLY A 408 -28.32 20.06 2.74
C GLY A 408 -29.56 19.91 1.84
#